data_c0270bb46f847fcf5695a2ca303a3066
#
_entry.id   c0270bb46f847fcf5695a2ca303a3066
#
_cell.length_a   1.000
_cell.length_b   1.000
_cell.length_c   1.000
_cell.angle_alpha   90.00
_cell.angle_beta   90.00
_cell.angle_gamma   90.00
#
_symmetry.space_group_name_H-M   'P 1'
#
loop_
_entity.id
_entity.type
_entity.pdbx_description
1 polymer ?
#
loop_
_entity_poly.entity_id
_entity_poly.type
_entity_poly.pdbx_seq_one_letter_code
_entity_poly.pdbx_strand_id
1 'polypeptide(L)'
;MVSQHDAALLNSFYEALNVSDVDAVLELCGREVEVYMSPEVVASVAPRGHRDVGEYLRGWFDSWHVYRPEPEDFISAGDQVVALVHLRARGKGSRFEIEEDVADVFEFEGGKISKLRLYVQRDTALEQSQAG
;
A
#
# COMPACT_ATOMS: atom_id res chain seq x y z
N MET A 1 -8.49 17.75 2.89
CA MET A 1 -9.17 16.76 3.73
C MET A 1 -9.52 15.54 2.89
N VAL A 2 -9.25 14.36 3.38
CA VAL A 2 -9.58 13.11 2.67
C VAL A 2 -11.08 12.89 2.72
N SER A 3 -11.69 12.51 1.58
CA SER A 3 -13.12 12.27 1.53
C SER A 3 -13.51 11.04 2.35
N GLN A 4 -14.77 10.98 2.78
CA GLN A 4 -15.28 9.82 3.51
C GLN A 4 -15.18 8.55 2.67
N HIS A 5 -15.45 8.66 1.37
CA HIS A 5 -15.34 7.52 0.46
C HIS A 5 -13.91 6.98 0.39
N ASP A 6 -12.93 7.87 0.19
CA ASP A 6 -11.53 7.47 0.10
C ASP A 6 -11.03 6.90 1.43
N ALA A 7 -11.40 7.53 2.55
CA ALA A 7 -11.02 7.04 3.87
C ALA A 7 -11.58 5.63 4.14
N ALA A 8 -12.86 5.41 3.81
CA ALA A 8 -13.49 4.11 3.98
C ALA A 8 -12.82 3.05 3.10
N LEU A 9 -12.50 3.41 1.86
CA LEU A 9 -11.83 2.51 0.92
C LEU A 9 -10.45 2.12 1.43
N LEU A 10 -9.68 3.09 1.95
CA LEU A 10 -8.35 2.83 2.48
C LEU A 10 -8.39 2.01 3.76
N ASN A 11 -9.35 2.25 4.64
CA ASN A 11 -9.52 1.42 5.83
C ASN A 11 -9.81 -0.03 5.45
N SER A 12 -10.67 -0.25 4.47
CA SER A 12 -10.95 -1.60 3.95
C SER A 12 -9.71 -2.24 3.33
N PHE A 13 -8.90 -1.44 2.64
CA PHE A 13 -7.64 -1.90 2.05
C PHE A 13 -6.69 -2.43 3.14
N TYR A 14 -6.48 -1.68 4.21
CA TYR A 14 -5.58 -2.11 5.28
C TYR A 14 -6.14 -3.28 6.08
N GLU A 15 -7.45 -3.34 6.27
CA GLU A 15 -8.08 -4.53 6.88
C GLU A 15 -7.80 -5.78 6.05
N ALA A 16 -7.93 -5.68 4.72
CA ALA A 16 -7.65 -6.80 3.82
C ALA A 16 -6.18 -7.19 3.86
N LEU A 17 -5.25 -6.22 3.88
CA LEU A 17 -3.83 -6.50 4.01
C LEU A 17 -3.52 -7.25 5.32
N ASN A 18 -4.14 -6.83 6.41
CA ASN A 18 -3.85 -7.42 7.74
C ASN A 18 -4.36 -8.84 7.89
N VAL A 19 -5.28 -9.28 7.04
CA VAL A 19 -5.74 -10.67 7.01
C VAL A 19 -5.28 -11.42 5.75
N SER A 20 -4.40 -10.80 4.96
CA SER A 20 -3.84 -11.36 3.72
C SER A 20 -4.92 -11.80 2.71
N ASP A 21 -6.00 -11.03 2.63
CA ASP A 21 -7.11 -11.30 1.71
C ASP A 21 -6.87 -10.59 0.38
N VAL A 22 -6.20 -11.27 -0.53
CA VAL A 22 -5.82 -10.72 -1.83
C VAL A 22 -7.06 -10.34 -2.66
N ASP A 23 -8.08 -11.18 -2.67
CA ASP A 23 -9.29 -10.91 -3.45
C ASP A 23 -10.00 -9.65 -2.97
N ALA A 24 -10.06 -9.44 -1.66
CA ALA A 24 -10.64 -8.22 -1.09
C ALA A 24 -9.82 -6.99 -1.50
N VAL A 25 -8.49 -7.07 -1.50
CA VAL A 25 -7.63 -5.98 -1.98
C VAL A 25 -7.95 -5.66 -3.43
N LEU A 26 -8.03 -6.68 -4.30
CA LEU A 26 -8.28 -6.47 -5.73
C LEU A 26 -9.64 -5.84 -6.00
N GLU A 27 -10.65 -6.17 -5.20
CA GLU A 27 -11.98 -5.55 -5.34
C GLU A 27 -11.96 -4.04 -5.13
N LEU A 28 -11.02 -3.55 -4.32
CA LEU A 28 -10.87 -2.11 -4.05
C LEU A 28 -10.05 -1.40 -5.13
N CYS A 29 -9.43 -2.15 -6.04
CA CYS A 29 -8.55 -1.63 -7.07
C CYS A 29 -9.20 -1.64 -8.44
N GLY A 30 -8.87 -0.62 -9.27
CA GLY A 30 -9.30 -0.58 -10.65
C GLY A 30 -8.66 -1.70 -11.47
N ARG A 31 -9.22 -1.96 -12.66
CA ARG A 31 -8.76 -3.05 -13.52
C ARG A 31 -7.31 -2.93 -13.96
N GLU A 32 -6.83 -1.70 -14.08
CA GLU A 32 -5.48 -1.37 -14.56
C GLU A 32 -4.56 -0.93 -13.41
N VAL A 33 -4.88 -1.30 -12.17
CA VAL A 33 -4.13 -0.86 -11.00
C VAL A 33 -2.64 -1.16 -11.16
N GLU A 34 -1.80 -0.20 -10.75
CA GLU A 34 -0.35 -0.34 -10.74
C GLU A 34 0.15 -0.27 -9.31
N VAL A 35 1.04 -1.20 -8.95
CA VAL A 35 1.64 -1.24 -7.61
C VAL A 35 3.14 -1.07 -7.75
N TYR A 36 3.67 -0.08 -7.05
CA TYR A 36 5.10 0.22 -7.00
C TYR A 36 5.61 0.04 -5.59
N MET A 37 6.71 -0.68 -5.45
CA MET A 37 7.44 -0.73 -4.18
C MET A 37 8.51 0.36 -4.18
N SER A 38 8.95 0.74 -2.99
CA SER A 38 10.07 1.68 -2.89
C SER A 38 11.25 1.17 -3.71
N PRO A 39 11.94 2.04 -4.49
CA PRO A 39 13.11 1.63 -5.27
C PRO A 39 14.21 0.95 -4.45
N GLU A 40 14.27 1.24 -3.16
CA GLU A 40 15.23 0.63 -2.25
C GLU A 40 14.92 -0.85 -1.98
N VAL A 41 13.66 -1.26 -2.20
CA VAL A 41 13.21 -2.62 -1.94
C VAL A 41 13.21 -3.45 -3.20
N VAL A 42 12.75 -2.89 -4.33
CA VAL A 42 12.64 -3.59 -5.60
C VAL A 42 13.11 -2.70 -6.74
N ALA A 43 14.12 -3.16 -7.46
CA ALA A 43 14.75 -2.38 -8.53
C ALA A 43 14.00 -2.43 -9.86
N SER A 44 12.90 -3.18 -9.98
CA SER A 44 12.32 -3.40 -11.31
C SER A 44 10.80 -3.56 -11.28
N VAL A 45 10.21 -3.96 -12.25
CA VAL A 45 8.84 -4.13 -12.74
C VAL A 45 7.74 -3.97 -11.71
N ALA A 46 6.92 -2.93 -11.88
CA ALA A 46 5.69 -2.77 -11.11
C ALA A 46 4.62 -3.71 -11.71
N PRO A 47 3.98 -4.56 -10.91
CA PRO A 47 2.86 -5.34 -11.39
C PRO A 47 1.69 -4.42 -11.78
N ARG A 48 0.97 -4.81 -12.80
CA ARG A 48 -0.15 -4.04 -13.32
C ARG A 48 -1.33 -4.95 -13.62
N GLY A 49 -2.52 -4.50 -13.23
CA GLY A 49 -3.75 -5.24 -13.44
C GLY A 49 -4.00 -6.29 -12.37
N HIS A 50 -5.24 -6.76 -12.27
CA HIS A 50 -5.67 -7.67 -11.19
C HIS A 50 -4.88 -8.97 -11.17
N ARG A 51 -4.60 -9.55 -12.33
CA ARG A 51 -3.88 -10.81 -12.39
C ARG A 51 -2.47 -10.69 -11.82
N ASP A 52 -1.70 -9.76 -12.35
CA ASP A 52 -0.28 -9.62 -11.97
C ASP A 52 -0.15 -9.09 -10.54
N VAL A 53 -1.00 -8.14 -10.16
CA VAL A 53 -1.02 -7.63 -8.78
C VAL A 53 -1.43 -8.73 -7.81
N GLY A 54 -2.42 -9.53 -8.17
CA GLY A 54 -2.85 -10.65 -7.33
C GLY A 54 -1.75 -11.67 -7.12
N GLU A 55 -1.04 -12.07 -8.17
CA GLU A 55 0.08 -13.00 -8.08
C GLU A 55 1.20 -12.42 -7.21
N TYR A 56 1.51 -11.14 -7.40
CA TYR A 56 2.52 -10.43 -6.63
C TYR A 56 2.17 -10.41 -5.13
N LEU A 57 0.93 -10.06 -4.80
CA LEU A 57 0.50 -10.00 -3.41
C LEU A 57 0.48 -11.37 -2.73
N ARG A 58 0.07 -12.42 -3.45
CA ARG A 58 0.11 -13.78 -2.89
C ARG A 58 1.53 -14.19 -2.53
N GLY A 59 2.47 -13.94 -3.42
CA GLY A 59 3.88 -14.20 -3.15
C GLY A 59 4.43 -13.35 -2.01
N TRP A 60 4.02 -12.09 -1.95
CA TRP A 60 4.40 -11.18 -0.88
C TRP A 60 3.93 -11.69 0.48
N PHE A 61 2.64 -12.02 0.62
CA PHE A 61 2.09 -12.51 1.87
C PHE A 61 2.71 -13.85 2.28
N ASP A 62 3.01 -14.72 1.31
CA ASP A 62 3.65 -16.01 1.58
C ASP A 62 5.06 -15.86 2.16
N SER A 63 5.73 -14.74 1.92
CA SER A 63 7.09 -14.52 2.43
C SER A 63 7.13 -14.04 3.88
N TRP A 64 5.99 -13.70 4.47
CA TRP A 64 5.91 -13.15 5.83
C TRP A 64 5.25 -14.11 6.79
N HIS A 65 5.84 -14.23 7.99
CA HIS A 65 5.20 -14.89 9.12
C HIS A 65 4.26 -13.93 9.85
N VAL A 66 4.70 -12.68 10.00
CA VAL A 66 3.89 -11.59 10.53
C VAL A 66 3.96 -10.43 9.55
N TYR A 67 2.82 -9.87 9.20
CA TYR A 67 2.76 -8.69 8.33
C TYR A 67 1.56 -7.85 8.77
N ARG A 68 1.85 -6.73 9.46
CA ARG A 68 0.82 -5.86 10.04
C ARG A 68 1.08 -4.40 9.72
N PRO A 69 0.59 -3.90 8.60
CA PRO A 69 0.56 -2.48 8.31
C PRO A 69 -0.63 -1.83 9.04
N GLU A 70 -0.34 -0.91 9.95
CA GLU A 70 -1.37 -0.22 10.72
C GLU A 70 -1.41 1.25 10.28
N PRO A 71 -2.49 1.71 9.62
CA PRO A 71 -2.60 3.10 9.23
C PRO A 71 -2.84 3.98 10.46
N GLU A 72 -2.08 5.07 10.54
CA GLU A 72 -2.18 6.03 11.63
C GLU A 72 -2.93 7.28 11.21
N ASP A 73 -2.74 7.71 9.96
CA ASP A 73 -3.36 8.92 9.43
C ASP A 73 -3.41 8.88 7.91
N PHE A 74 -4.37 9.59 7.34
CA PHE A 74 -4.50 9.78 5.90
C PHE A 74 -4.44 11.28 5.60
N ILE A 75 -3.53 11.66 4.72
CA ILE A 75 -3.28 13.06 4.37
C ILE A 75 -3.59 13.28 2.90
N SER A 76 -4.49 14.22 2.63
CA SER A 76 -4.80 14.62 1.26
C SER A 76 -3.67 15.49 0.72
N ALA A 77 -3.20 15.17 -0.48
CA ALA A 77 -2.10 15.88 -1.14
C ALA A 77 -2.40 15.97 -2.63
N GLY A 78 -3.13 17.01 -3.03
CA GLY A 78 -3.61 17.16 -4.41
C GLY A 78 -4.57 16.04 -4.77
N ASP A 79 -4.27 15.34 -5.86
CA ASP A 79 -5.07 14.19 -6.31
C ASP A 79 -4.69 12.88 -5.63
N GLN A 80 -3.75 12.93 -4.70
CA GLN A 80 -3.23 11.75 -4.02
C GLN A 80 -3.62 11.76 -2.55
N VAL A 81 -3.59 10.58 -1.94
CA VAL A 81 -3.70 10.44 -0.48
C VAL A 81 -2.45 9.73 0.01
N VAL A 82 -1.82 10.31 1.03
CA VAL A 82 -0.68 9.71 1.71
C VAL A 82 -1.18 9.07 3.00
N ALA A 83 -0.99 7.76 3.12
CA ALA A 83 -1.29 7.05 4.36
C ALA A 83 -0.01 6.92 5.17
N LEU A 84 -0.02 7.41 6.40
CA LEU A 84 1.07 7.20 7.34
C LEU A 84 0.82 5.88 8.04
N VAL A 85 1.78 4.97 7.95
CA VAL A 85 1.59 3.57 8.37
C VAL A 85 2.70 3.17 9.34
N HIS A 86 2.30 2.52 10.42
CA HIS A 86 3.23 1.84 11.30
C HIS A 86 3.27 0.37 10.88
N LEU A 87 4.42 -0.08 10.40
CA LEU A 87 4.59 -1.43 9.88
C LEU A 87 5.31 -2.31 10.89
N ARG A 88 4.70 -3.46 11.18
CA ARG A 88 5.35 -4.54 11.93
C ARG A 88 5.38 -5.76 11.04
N ALA A 89 6.55 -6.36 10.86
CA ALA A 89 6.69 -7.50 9.98
C ALA A 89 7.82 -8.42 10.43
N ARG A 90 7.65 -9.71 10.15
CA ARG A 90 8.69 -10.71 10.38
C ARG A 90 8.63 -11.72 9.26
N GLY A 91 9.74 -11.88 8.54
CA GLY A 91 9.84 -12.85 7.47
C GLY A 91 9.81 -14.29 7.99
N LYS A 92 9.39 -15.21 7.16
CA LYS A 92 9.43 -16.66 7.49
C LYS A 92 10.87 -17.07 7.72
N GLY A 93 11.12 -17.77 8.81
CA GLY A 93 12.45 -18.21 9.18
C GLY A 93 13.32 -17.15 9.84
N SER A 94 12.84 -15.93 9.99
CA SER A 94 13.56 -14.85 10.66
C SER A 94 13.21 -14.80 12.13
N ARG A 95 14.21 -14.47 12.96
CA ARG A 95 14.02 -14.22 14.39
C ARG A 95 13.79 -12.75 14.70
N PHE A 96 14.02 -11.87 13.72
CA PHE A 96 13.99 -10.42 13.91
C PHE A 96 12.69 -9.86 13.40
N GLU A 97 12.05 -9.05 14.23
CA GLU A 97 10.88 -8.29 13.84
C GLU A 97 11.33 -6.95 13.27
N ILE A 98 10.75 -6.57 12.14
CA ILE A 98 10.93 -5.25 11.55
C ILE A 98 9.80 -4.37 12.07
N GLU A 99 10.14 -3.17 12.52
CA GLU A 99 9.17 -2.19 12.95
C GLU A 99 9.59 -0.83 12.39
N GLU A 100 8.78 -0.28 11.49
CA GLU A 100 9.13 0.95 10.79
C GLU A 100 7.90 1.83 10.56
N ASP A 101 8.13 3.14 10.56
CA ASP A 101 7.14 4.12 10.15
C ASP A 101 7.36 4.47 8.69
N VAL A 102 6.38 4.14 7.86
CA VAL A 102 6.46 4.33 6.41
C VAL A 102 5.24 5.08 5.92
N ALA A 103 5.22 5.42 4.64
CA ALA A 103 4.07 6.01 3.98
C ALA A 103 3.73 5.20 2.74
N ASP A 104 2.43 5.10 2.48
CA ASP A 104 1.92 4.56 1.22
C ASP A 104 1.20 5.69 0.49
N VAL A 105 1.42 5.81 -0.81
CA VAL A 105 0.82 6.88 -1.61
C VAL A 105 -0.19 6.27 -2.58
N PHE A 106 -1.42 6.78 -2.54
CA PHE A 106 -2.53 6.26 -3.33
C PHE A 106 -3.02 7.28 -4.35
N GLU A 107 -3.32 6.82 -5.54
CA GLU A 107 -4.08 7.56 -6.54
C GLU A 107 -5.37 6.80 -6.84
N PHE A 108 -6.43 7.53 -7.14
CA PHE A 108 -7.76 6.96 -7.35
C PHE A 108 -8.30 7.34 -8.73
N GLU A 109 -9.11 6.45 -9.29
CA GLU A 109 -9.83 6.71 -10.53
C GLU A 109 -11.15 5.95 -10.48
N GLY A 110 -12.25 6.64 -10.77
CA GLY A 110 -13.57 6.01 -10.78
C GLY A 110 -13.99 5.41 -9.44
N GLY A 111 -13.51 5.96 -8.31
CA GLY A 111 -13.84 5.46 -6.99
C GLY A 111 -13.05 4.22 -6.56
N LYS A 112 -12.00 3.88 -7.31
CA LYS A 112 -11.12 2.73 -7.03
C LYS A 112 -9.67 3.18 -6.93
N ILE A 113 -8.83 2.37 -6.30
CA ILE A 113 -7.39 2.63 -6.28
C ILE A 113 -6.82 2.34 -7.66
N SER A 114 -6.18 3.34 -8.27
CA SER A 114 -5.58 3.21 -9.61
C SER A 114 -4.07 3.04 -9.58
N LYS A 115 -3.42 3.58 -8.56
CA LYS A 115 -1.98 3.47 -8.40
C LYS A 115 -1.63 3.49 -6.92
N LEU A 116 -0.62 2.71 -6.56
CA LEU A 116 -0.20 2.53 -5.19
C LEU A 116 1.32 2.45 -5.13
N ARG A 117 1.92 3.29 -4.29
CA ARG A 117 3.36 3.22 -3.97
C ARG A 117 3.51 2.86 -2.50
N LEU A 118 4.15 1.73 -2.25
CA LEU A 118 4.31 1.19 -0.90
C LEU A 118 5.69 1.48 -0.33
N TYR A 119 5.76 1.68 0.98
CA TYR A 119 7.01 1.76 1.76
C TYR A 119 7.90 2.94 1.38
N VAL A 120 7.28 4.05 1.06
CA VAL A 120 8.00 5.29 0.82
C VAL A 120 8.40 5.89 2.16
N GLN A 121 9.57 6.53 2.25
CA GLN A 121 9.93 7.29 3.43
C GLN A 121 8.95 8.45 3.60
N ARG A 122 8.51 8.69 4.85
CA ARG A 122 7.46 9.68 5.13
C ARG A 122 7.79 11.07 4.59
N ASP A 123 9.02 11.53 4.80
CA ASP A 123 9.43 12.84 4.34
C ASP A 123 9.40 12.94 2.81
N THR A 124 9.90 11.92 2.13
CA THR A 124 9.89 11.85 0.67
C THR A 124 8.47 11.85 0.11
N ALA A 125 7.59 11.06 0.70
CA ALA A 125 6.19 10.96 0.27
C ALA A 125 5.49 12.33 0.38
N LEU A 126 5.66 13.01 1.50
CA LEU A 126 5.04 14.31 1.73
C LEU A 126 5.59 15.39 0.80
N GLU A 127 6.90 15.40 0.58
CA GLU A 127 7.55 16.35 -0.33
C GLU A 127 7.08 16.15 -1.77
N GLN A 128 7.09 14.91 -2.27
CA GLN A 128 6.69 14.61 -3.63
C GLN A 128 5.21 14.90 -3.87
N SER A 129 4.37 14.61 -2.91
CA SER A 129 2.94 14.87 -3.02
C SER A 129 2.62 16.36 -3.01
N GLN A 130 3.37 17.15 -2.24
CA GLN A 130 3.18 18.61 -2.20
C GLN A 130 3.75 19.31 -3.44
N ALA A 131 4.80 18.76 -4.03
CA ALA A 131 5.46 19.32 -5.20
C ALA A 131 4.70 19.02 -6.50
N GLY A 132 3.86 18.00 -6.50
CA GLY A 132 3.06 17.59 -7.68
C GLY A 132 1.72 18.31 -7.80
#